data_20cfd817ddcc8db0020f17863a7bc708
#
_entry.id   20cfd817ddcc8db0020f17863a7bc708
#
_cell.length_a   1.000
_cell.length_b   1.000
_cell.length_c   1.000
_cell.angle_alpha   90.00
_cell.angle_beta   90.00
_cell.angle_gamma   90.00
#
_symmetry.space_group_name_H-M   'P 1'
#
loop_
_entity.id
_entity.type
_entity.pdbx_description
1 polymer ?
#
loop_
_entity_poly.entity_id
_entity_poly.type
_entity_poly.pdbx_seq_one_letter_code
_entity_poly.pdbx_strand_id
1 'polypeptide(L)'
;IRNCLVGSEMCIRDRYIIPSTFDPRLINVIPVAVAKAAIKTGVARKKIDNFDLYSEQLKQRLDPSVTIMQGINSQIKKTQKKVVFADGEDENTLKAAIAFKNSGLGIPILVAKDKVVKERLKDIGYSENFNIEIINSTKKSLREKYSNYIFKKLHRSQGLLERDCDRLIRNDRVIWGSCMVACGDADAMVTGNTRRYGQSLQKIIKVVDPRPGEIMFGLNMVVNKGRTVFIGDTSVHEYPTSKQLAEIAISSARVVRLFGFTPKIAFLSHSTFGQPMTSRTKHIRDAVEILKKMKVDFKFDGDMQPDVALNDEYKELYPLSDIVGNANVLIMPGQHSAA
;
A
#
# COMPACT_ATOMS: atom_id res chain seq x y z
N ILE A 1 -26.90 -19.56 -2.49
CA ILE A 1 -26.78 -18.69 -3.69
C ILE A 1 -25.78 -17.54 -3.45
N ARG A 2 -25.68 -16.96 -2.24
CA ARG A 2 -24.75 -15.88 -1.92
C ARG A 2 -23.26 -16.28 -1.96
N ASN A 3 -22.93 -17.54 -1.68
CA ASN A 3 -21.54 -18.00 -1.64
C ASN A 3 -20.96 -18.35 -3.03
N CYS A 4 -21.78 -18.42 -4.08
CA CYS A 4 -21.30 -18.65 -5.44
C CYS A 4 -20.89 -17.36 -6.19
N LEU A 5 -21.09 -16.17 -5.60
CA LEU A 5 -20.74 -14.89 -6.22
C LEU A 5 -19.25 -14.54 -6.10
N VAL A 6 -18.48 -15.31 -5.36
CA VAL A 6 -17.05 -15.11 -5.22
C VAL A 6 -16.30 -16.23 -5.94
N GLY A 7 -16.20 -16.09 -7.24
CA GLY A 7 -14.98 -16.50 -7.92
C GLY A 7 -14.83 -17.94 -8.41
N SER A 8 -15.84 -18.80 -8.50
CA SER A 8 -15.65 -19.98 -9.35
C SER A 8 -16.36 -19.80 -10.69
N GLU A 9 -15.60 -19.80 -11.77
CA GLU A 9 -16.13 -19.74 -13.14
C GLU A 9 -17.18 -20.86 -13.40
N MET A 10 -17.11 -21.97 -12.66
CA MET A 10 -18.02 -23.08 -12.75
C MET A 10 -19.44 -22.74 -12.23
N CYS A 11 -19.56 -21.93 -11.17
CA CYS A 11 -20.87 -21.44 -10.70
C CYS A 11 -21.52 -20.44 -11.67
N ILE A 12 -20.70 -19.71 -12.41
CA ILE A 12 -21.18 -18.76 -13.42
C ILE A 12 -21.75 -19.50 -14.65
N ARG A 13 -21.14 -20.60 -15.06
CA ARG A 13 -21.55 -21.36 -16.26
C ARG A 13 -22.86 -22.10 -16.08
N ASP A 14 -23.13 -22.65 -14.89
CA ASP A 14 -24.26 -23.56 -14.70
C ASP A 14 -25.55 -22.91 -14.19
N ARG A 15 -25.48 -21.71 -13.57
CA ARG A 15 -26.63 -21.11 -12.88
C ARG A 15 -26.83 -19.63 -13.12
N TYR A 16 -25.92 -18.93 -13.79
CA TYR A 16 -25.97 -17.48 -13.95
C TYR A 16 -26.02 -17.10 -15.44
N ILE A 17 -27.25 -17.13 -15.98
CA ILE A 17 -27.48 -16.89 -17.41
C ILE A 17 -27.46 -15.38 -17.71
N ILE A 18 -27.99 -14.55 -16.80
CA ILE A 18 -28.04 -13.09 -16.95
C ILE A 18 -27.33 -12.46 -15.75
N PRO A 19 -26.25 -11.70 -15.96
CA PRO A 19 -25.57 -10.99 -14.88
C PRO A 19 -26.45 -9.88 -14.30
N SER A 20 -26.26 -9.54 -13.03
CA SER A 20 -26.90 -8.37 -12.41
C SER A 20 -26.52 -7.11 -13.18
N THR A 21 -27.46 -6.17 -13.33
CA THR A 21 -27.21 -4.86 -13.95
C THR A 21 -26.09 -4.05 -13.28
N PHE A 22 -25.78 -4.38 -12.02
CA PHE A 22 -24.69 -3.77 -11.24
C PHE A 22 -23.39 -4.59 -11.26
N ASP A 23 -23.28 -5.64 -12.10
CA ASP A 23 -22.04 -6.39 -12.23
C ASP A 23 -20.94 -5.50 -12.87
N PRO A 24 -19.86 -5.20 -12.16
CA PRO A 24 -18.83 -4.28 -12.64
C PRO A 24 -18.11 -4.77 -13.90
N ARG A 25 -18.23 -6.06 -14.24
CA ARG A 25 -17.65 -6.61 -15.48
C ARG A 25 -18.38 -6.14 -16.73
N LEU A 26 -19.67 -5.83 -16.62
CA LEU A 26 -20.50 -5.45 -17.75
C LEU A 26 -20.02 -4.17 -18.44
N ILE A 27 -19.51 -3.19 -17.67
CA ILE A 27 -19.13 -1.89 -18.19
C ILE A 27 -17.97 -1.93 -19.20
N ASN A 28 -17.12 -2.92 -19.14
CA ASN A 28 -16.01 -3.06 -20.08
C ASN A 28 -16.22 -4.14 -21.12
N VAL A 29 -17.06 -5.15 -20.86
CA VAL A 29 -17.30 -6.25 -21.79
C VAL A 29 -18.37 -5.88 -22.82
N ILE A 30 -19.53 -5.39 -22.37
CA ILE A 30 -20.66 -5.07 -23.26
C ILE A 30 -20.34 -3.91 -24.20
N PRO A 31 -19.90 -2.72 -23.76
CA PRO A 31 -19.61 -1.61 -24.67
C PRO A 31 -18.52 -1.94 -25.68
N VAL A 32 -17.51 -2.70 -25.32
CA VAL A 32 -16.46 -3.15 -26.24
C VAL A 32 -17.02 -4.08 -27.29
N ALA A 33 -17.88 -5.05 -26.92
CA ALA A 33 -18.53 -5.94 -27.87
C ALA A 33 -19.47 -5.20 -28.83
N VAL A 34 -20.26 -4.27 -28.29
CA VAL A 34 -21.16 -3.42 -29.10
C VAL A 34 -20.37 -2.52 -30.06
N ALA A 35 -19.30 -1.89 -29.60
CA ALA A 35 -18.45 -1.04 -30.44
C ALA A 35 -17.79 -1.86 -31.57
N LYS A 36 -17.29 -3.06 -31.30
CA LYS A 36 -16.76 -3.97 -32.32
C LYS A 36 -17.83 -4.35 -33.34
N ALA A 37 -19.04 -4.68 -32.91
CA ALA A 37 -20.16 -4.98 -33.79
C ALA A 37 -20.55 -3.78 -34.66
N ALA A 38 -20.66 -2.57 -34.08
CA ALA A 38 -20.99 -1.35 -34.82
C ALA A 38 -19.94 -1.00 -35.88
N ILE A 39 -18.66 -1.21 -35.61
CA ILE A 39 -17.62 -1.01 -36.64
C ILE A 39 -17.72 -2.05 -37.74
N LYS A 40 -17.96 -3.33 -37.38
CA LYS A 40 -18.09 -4.42 -38.32
C LYS A 40 -19.31 -4.23 -39.28
N THR A 41 -20.41 -3.70 -38.76
CA THR A 41 -21.64 -3.45 -39.54
C THR A 41 -21.65 -2.09 -40.26
N GLY A 42 -20.60 -1.28 -40.09
CA GLY A 42 -20.48 0.02 -40.76
C GLY A 42 -21.35 1.16 -40.19
N VAL A 43 -22.06 0.94 -39.07
CA VAL A 43 -22.93 1.94 -38.43
C VAL A 43 -22.18 2.84 -37.44
N ALA A 44 -20.93 2.55 -37.15
CA ALA A 44 -20.11 3.32 -36.23
C ALA A 44 -19.76 4.70 -36.81
N ARG A 45 -20.10 5.79 -36.10
CA ARG A 45 -19.76 7.18 -36.50
C ARG A 45 -18.28 7.52 -36.26
N LYS A 46 -17.59 6.80 -35.35
CA LYS A 46 -16.17 6.95 -35.05
C LYS A 46 -15.54 5.58 -35.00
N LYS A 47 -14.34 5.43 -35.56
CA LYS A 47 -13.53 4.22 -35.43
C LYS A 47 -12.78 4.24 -34.10
N ILE A 48 -12.58 3.07 -33.49
CA ILE A 48 -11.76 2.86 -32.31
C ILE A 48 -10.56 2.07 -32.77
N ASP A 49 -9.37 2.69 -32.73
CA ASP A 49 -8.13 2.09 -33.23
C ASP A 49 -7.54 1.11 -32.23
N ASN A 50 -7.75 1.34 -30.92
CA ASN A 50 -7.23 0.48 -29.85
C ASN A 50 -8.35 0.13 -28.86
N PHE A 51 -8.83 -1.12 -28.94
CA PHE A 51 -9.89 -1.62 -28.06
C PHE A 51 -9.41 -1.91 -26.63
N ASP A 52 -8.14 -2.16 -26.43
CA ASP A 52 -7.58 -2.38 -25.08
C ASP A 52 -7.57 -1.05 -24.31
N LEU A 53 -7.12 0.02 -24.97
CA LEU A 53 -7.19 1.37 -24.40
C LEU A 53 -8.65 1.80 -24.13
N TYR A 54 -9.57 1.49 -25.03
CA TYR A 54 -10.99 1.78 -24.85
C TYR A 54 -11.59 1.01 -23.67
N SER A 55 -11.27 -0.27 -23.52
CA SER A 55 -11.67 -1.09 -22.37
C SER A 55 -11.15 -0.53 -21.05
N GLU A 56 -9.90 -0.06 -21.05
CA GLU A 56 -9.28 0.58 -19.89
C GLU A 56 -9.97 1.89 -19.52
N GLN A 57 -10.30 2.73 -20.48
CA GLN A 57 -11.07 3.96 -20.24
C GLN A 57 -12.46 3.69 -19.66
N LEU A 58 -13.10 2.60 -20.05
CA LEU A 58 -14.37 2.18 -19.48
C LEU A 58 -14.25 1.71 -18.02
N LYS A 59 -13.19 0.98 -17.70
CA LYS A 59 -12.88 0.57 -16.31
C LYS A 59 -12.63 1.78 -15.41
N GLN A 60 -11.95 2.80 -15.93
CA GLN A 60 -11.66 4.04 -15.20
C GLN A 60 -12.93 4.80 -14.76
N ARG A 61 -14.03 4.66 -15.50
CA ARG A 61 -15.32 5.26 -15.12
C ARG A 61 -15.92 4.65 -13.87
N LEU A 62 -15.62 3.37 -13.57
CA LEU A 62 -16.06 2.71 -12.35
C LEU A 62 -15.13 2.97 -11.17
N ASP A 63 -13.84 2.98 -11.44
CA ASP A 63 -12.82 3.06 -10.40
C ASP A 63 -11.68 3.99 -10.85
N PRO A 64 -11.68 5.24 -10.38
CA PRO A 64 -10.61 6.21 -10.66
C PRO A 64 -9.22 5.75 -10.21
N SER A 65 -9.14 4.81 -9.25
CA SER A 65 -7.87 4.27 -8.76
C SER A 65 -7.14 3.45 -9.82
N VAL A 66 -7.87 2.87 -10.78
CA VAL A 66 -7.31 2.06 -11.88
C VAL A 66 -6.30 2.87 -12.70
N THR A 67 -6.60 4.14 -13.00
CA THR A 67 -5.69 5.01 -13.76
C THR A 67 -4.37 5.24 -13.04
N ILE A 68 -4.46 5.53 -11.74
CA ILE A 68 -3.29 5.77 -10.89
C ILE A 68 -2.44 4.49 -10.84
N MET A 69 -3.08 3.35 -10.60
CA MET A 69 -2.42 2.05 -10.52
C MET A 69 -1.78 1.62 -11.85
N GLN A 70 -2.38 1.96 -12.98
CA GLN A 70 -1.80 1.67 -14.30
C GLN A 70 -0.49 2.43 -14.54
N GLY A 71 -0.47 3.73 -14.21
CA GLY A 71 0.76 4.53 -14.28
C GLY A 71 1.89 3.92 -13.44
N ILE A 72 1.57 3.50 -12.22
CA ILE A 72 2.51 2.85 -11.30
C ILE A 72 2.94 1.48 -11.84
N ASN A 73 2.00 0.64 -12.25
CA ASN A 73 2.28 -0.70 -12.79
C ASN A 73 3.19 -0.64 -14.01
N SER A 74 3.02 0.34 -14.89
CA SER A 74 3.88 0.53 -16.06
C SER A 74 5.33 0.88 -15.69
N GLN A 75 5.53 1.62 -14.60
CA GLN A 75 6.86 1.95 -14.08
C GLN A 75 7.50 0.73 -13.39
N ILE A 76 6.73 0.01 -12.56
CA ILE A 76 7.21 -1.17 -11.82
C ILE A 76 7.64 -2.28 -12.78
N LYS A 77 6.93 -2.51 -13.88
CA LYS A 77 7.29 -3.54 -14.87
C LYS A 77 8.66 -3.35 -15.52
N LYS A 78 9.21 -2.12 -15.51
CA LYS A 78 10.54 -1.83 -16.07
C LYS A 78 11.69 -2.34 -15.18
N THR A 79 11.47 -2.43 -13.86
CA THR A 79 12.48 -2.86 -12.88
C THR A 79 11.87 -3.92 -11.99
N GLN A 80 12.08 -5.20 -12.33
CA GLN A 80 11.53 -6.30 -11.54
C GLN A 80 12.24 -6.39 -10.19
N LYS A 81 11.47 -6.18 -9.11
CA LYS A 81 11.92 -6.27 -7.73
C LYS A 81 11.54 -7.61 -7.11
N LYS A 82 12.41 -8.09 -6.21
CA LYS A 82 12.17 -9.30 -5.42
C LYS A 82 11.30 -8.94 -4.21
N VAL A 83 10.13 -9.54 -4.11
CA VAL A 83 9.19 -9.30 -3.00
C VAL A 83 8.95 -10.57 -2.23
N VAL A 84 9.24 -10.54 -0.93
CA VAL A 84 9.03 -11.68 -0.02
C VAL A 84 7.61 -11.66 0.52
N PHE A 85 6.91 -12.76 0.38
CA PHE A 85 5.61 -13.02 0.99
C PHE A 85 5.82 -13.90 2.23
N ALA A 86 5.82 -13.28 3.42
CA ALA A 86 6.18 -13.97 4.67
C ALA A 86 5.12 -14.99 5.11
N ASP A 87 3.84 -14.77 4.76
CA ASP A 87 2.74 -15.69 5.06
C ASP A 87 2.50 -16.71 3.93
N GLY A 88 3.54 -17.23 3.29
CA GLY A 88 3.50 -18.03 2.06
C GLY A 88 2.75 -19.38 2.13
N GLU A 89 2.30 -19.83 3.31
CA GLU A 89 1.44 -21.00 3.48
C GLU A 89 -0.06 -20.63 3.54
N ASP A 90 -0.38 -19.33 3.59
CA ASP A 90 -1.75 -18.86 3.56
C ASP A 90 -2.30 -18.82 2.13
N GLU A 91 -3.52 -19.25 1.94
CA GLU A 91 -4.15 -19.37 0.62
C GLU A 91 -4.28 -18.02 -0.09
N ASN A 92 -4.70 -16.97 0.61
CA ASN A 92 -4.85 -15.64 0.02
C ASN A 92 -3.49 -15.03 -0.35
N THR A 93 -2.50 -15.23 0.49
CA THR A 93 -1.12 -14.80 0.22
C THR A 93 -0.54 -15.54 -0.99
N LEU A 94 -0.83 -16.82 -1.13
CA LEU A 94 -0.40 -17.63 -2.26
C LEU A 94 -1.05 -17.15 -3.57
N LYS A 95 -2.37 -16.92 -3.55
CA LYS A 95 -3.09 -16.34 -4.69
C LYS A 95 -2.55 -14.96 -5.07
N ALA A 96 -2.27 -14.12 -4.08
CA ALA A 96 -1.68 -12.80 -4.29
C ALA A 96 -0.28 -12.86 -4.93
N ALA A 97 0.58 -13.78 -4.47
CA ALA A 97 1.91 -13.98 -5.05
C ALA A 97 1.85 -14.47 -6.51
N ILE A 98 0.91 -15.36 -6.82
CA ILE A 98 0.64 -15.83 -8.18
C ILE A 98 0.17 -14.66 -9.07
N ALA A 99 -0.81 -13.90 -8.60
CA ALA A 99 -1.33 -12.73 -9.32
C ALA A 99 -0.25 -11.67 -9.56
N PHE A 100 0.59 -11.40 -8.55
CA PHE A 100 1.73 -10.49 -8.63
C PHE A 100 2.72 -10.91 -9.74
N LYS A 101 3.06 -12.20 -9.78
CA LYS A 101 3.93 -12.76 -10.82
C LYS A 101 3.31 -12.68 -12.21
N ASN A 102 2.06 -13.16 -12.35
CA ASN A 102 1.36 -13.19 -13.63
C ASN A 102 1.12 -11.79 -14.21
N SER A 103 0.96 -10.79 -13.34
CA SER A 103 0.86 -9.39 -13.75
C SER A 103 2.21 -8.76 -14.13
N GLY A 104 3.33 -9.48 -13.96
CA GLY A 104 4.67 -8.97 -14.27
C GLY A 104 5.14 -7.84 -13.37
N LEU A 105 4.63 -7.76 -12.13
CA LEU A 105 4.94 -6.67 -11.19
C LEU A 105 6.28 -6.89 -10.47
N GLY A 106 6.80 -8.12 -10.46
CA GLY A 106 8.08 -8.44 -9.84
C GLY A 106 8.28 -9.94 -9.67
N ILE A 107 9.29 -10.30 -8.88
CA ILE A 107 9.68 -11.67 -8.59
C ILE A 107 9.22 -12.00 -7.16
N PRO A 108 8.13 -12.76 -6.97
CA PRO A 108 7.70 -13.16 -5.64
C PRO A 108 8.58 -14.27 -5.07
N ILE A 109 8.84 -14.20 -3.77
CA ILE A 109 9.53 -15.25 -2.98
C ILE A 109 8.61 -15.62 -1.82
N LEU A 110 8.30 -16.89 -1.64
CA LEU A 110 7.46 -17.37 -0.54
C LEU A 110 8.32 -17.87 0.62
N VAL A 111 8.06 -17.40 1.84
CA VAL A 111 8.60 -18.01 3.05
C VAL A 111 7.62 -19.07 3.53
N ALA A 112 7.90 -20.33 3.22
CA ALA A 112 6.98 -21.44 3.44
C ALA A 112 7.69 -22.79 3.45
N LYS A 113 6.96 -23.85 3.85
CA LYS A 113 7.38 -25.24 3.66
C LYS A 113 6.87 -25.73 2.29
N ASP A 114 7.76 -26.26 1.44
CA ASP A 114 7.43 -26.76 0.11
C ASP A 114 6.23 -27.70 0.10
N LYS A 115 6.15 -28.60 1.08
CA LYS A 115 5.08 -29.60 1.20
C LYS A 115 3.72 -28.94 1.34
N VAL A 116 3.62 -27.94 2.24
CA VAL A 116 2.38 -27.22 2.53
C VAL A 116 1.93 -26.40 1.32
N VAL A 117 2.88 -25.73 0.64
CA VAL A 117 2.57 -24.95 -0.57
C VAL A 117 2.04 -25.85 -1.68
N LYS A 118 2.66 -27.02 -1.90
CA LYS A 118 2.20 -27.99 -2.92
C LYS A 118 0.80 -28.53 -2.64
N GLU A 119 0.49 -28.80 -1.36
CA GLU A 119 -0.86 -29.24 -0.95
C GLU A 119 -1.88 -28.13 -1.22
N ARG A 120 -1.59 -26.90 -0.78
CA ARG A 120 -2.46 -25.73 -0.99
C ARG A 120 -2.69 -25.41 -2.47
N LEU A 121 -1.66 -25.54 -3.31
CA LEU A 121 -1.79 -25.34 -4.76
C LEU A 121 -2.76 -26.34 -5.40
N LYS A 122 -2.75 -27.59 -4.95
CA LYS A 122 -3.72 -28.61 -5.39
C LYS A 122 -5.14 -28.24 -4.97
N ASP A 123 -5.32 -27.77 -3.72
CA ASP A 123 -6.62 -27.36 -3.19
C ASP A 123 -7.21 -26.18 -4.00
N ILE A 124 -6.37 -25.28 -4.47
CA ILE A 124 -6.75 -24.12 -5.29
C ILE A 124 -6.96 -24.49 -6.78
N GLY A 125 -6.64 -25.73 -7.18
CA GLY A 125 -6.72 -26.18 -8.57
C GLY A 125 -5.61 -25.63 -9.48
N TYR A 126 -4.48 -25.24 -8.92
CA TYR A 126 -3.33 -24.75 -9.67
C TYR A 126 -2.45 -25.93 -10.12
N SER A 127 -2.09 -25.97 -11.41
CA SER A 127 -1.29 -27.04 -12.01
C SER A 127 0.19 -26.97 -11.58
N GLU A 128 0.92 -28.08 -11.79
CA GLU A 128 2.30 -28.32 -11.32
C GLU A 128 3.39 -27.34 -11.81
N ASN A 129 3.12 -26.47 -12.80
CA ASN A 129 4.06 -25.48 -13.30
C ASN A 129 4.15 -24.20 -12.43
N PHE A 130 4.10 -24.38 -11.11
CA PHE A 130 4.29 -23.30 -10.15
C PHE A 130 5.78 -22.93 -10.08
N ASN A 131 6.16 -21.89 -10.80
CA ASN A 131 7.54 -21.39 -10.84
C ASN A 131 7.71 -20.13 -9.96
N ILE A 132 7.46 -20.25 -8.65
CA ILE A 132 7.78 -19.22 -7.64
C ILE A 132 8.78 -19.82 -6.67
N GLU A 133 9.82 -19.05 -6.33
CA GLU A 133 10.83 -19.48 -5.37
C GLU A 133 10.22 -19.64 -3.99
N ILE A 134 10.42 -20.83 -3.38
CA ILE A 134 10.00 -21.12 -2.01
C ILE A 134 11.27 -21.21 -1.17
N ILE A 135 11.33 -20.41 -0.11
CA ILE A 135 12.43 -20.43 0.86
C ILE A 135 11.89 -20.96 2.18
N ASN A 136 12.46 -22.08 2.61
CA ASN A 136 12.17 -22.65 3.91
C ASN A 136 13.18 -22.14 4.95
N SER A 137 12.69 -21.83 6.15
CA SER A 137 13.51 -21.41 7.30
C SER A 137 14.52 -22.48 7.77
N THR A 138 14.49 -23.69 7.20
CA THR A 138 15.46 -24.75 7.47
C THR A 138 16.76 -24.64 6.65
N LYS A 139 16.84 -23.75 5.64
CA LYS A 139 18.03 -23.56 4.81
C LYS A 139 19.21 -23.04 5.65
N LYS A 140 20.15 -23.92 5.99
CA LYS A 140 21.19 -23.69 7.01
C LYS A 140 22.04 -22.44 6.72
N SER A 141 22.50 -22.24 5.50
CA SER A 141 23.37 -21.12 5.10
C SER A 141 22.69 -19.75 5.31
N LEU A 142 21.42 -19.61 4.92
CA LEU A 142 20.66 -18.37 5.12
C LEU A 142 20.32 -18.15 6.60
N ARG A 143 20.02 -19.24 7.34
CA ARG A 143 19.73 -19.18 8.76
C ARG A 143 20.93 -18.65 9.54
N GLU A 144 22.15 -19.14 9.26
CA GLU A 144 23.37 -18.65 9.89
C GLU A 144 23.63 -17.17 9.54
N LYS A 145 23.46 -16.79 8.28
CA LYS A 145 23.58 -15.38 7.83
C LYS A 145 22.65 -14.46 8.62
N TYR A 146 21.37 -14.80 8.71
CA TYR A 146 20.36 -13.98 9.37
C TYR A 146 20.47 -14.00 10.89
N SER A 147 20.82 -15.15 11.49
CA SER A 147 21.10 -15.26 12.92
C SER A 147 22.26 -14.35 13.34
N ASN A 148 23.34 -14.35 12.57
CA ASN A 148 24.48 -13.47 12.80
C ASN A 148 24.13 -11.98 12.62
N TYR A 149 23.28 -11.65 11.63
CA TYR A 149 22.79 -10.29 11.45
C TYR A 149 21.98 -9.81 12.67
N ILE A 150 21.01 -10.59 13.13
CA ILE A 150 20.20 -10.26 14.31
C ILE A 150 21.05 -10.18 15.56
N PHE A 151 21.99 -11.12 15.75
CA PHE A 151 22.88 -11.12 16.90
C PHE A 151 23.70 -9.82 16.98
N LYS A 152 24.35 -9.43 15.89
CA LYS A 152 25.10 -8.16 15.83
C LYS A 152 24.25 -6.96 16.19
N LYS A 153 22.99 -6.95 15.76
CA LYS A 153 22.05 -5.83 15.98
C LYS A 153 21.47 -5.81 17.39
N LEU A 154 21.05 -6.95 17.92
CA LEU A 154 20.23 -7.01 19.13
C LEU A 154 20.99 -7.48 20.40
N HIS A 155 22.18 -8.02 20.25
CA HIS A 155 22.94 -8.51 21.40
C HIS A 155 23.18 -7.42 22.45
N ARG A 156 23.69 -6.25 22.05
CA ARG A 156 23.94 -5.15 23.00
C ARG A 156 22.69 -4.37 23.40
N SER A 157 21.71 -4.26 22.53
CA SER A 157 20.52 -3.45 22.78
C SER A 157 19.42 -4.19 23.54
N GLN A 158 19.34 -5.52 23.39
CA GLN A 158 18.29 -6.34 24.00
C GLN A 158 18.84 -7.57 24.77
N GLY A 159 20.15 -7.74 24.88
CA GLY A 159 20.77 -8.85 25.63
C GLY A 159 20.57 -10.22 25.00
N LEU A 160 20.23 -10.30 23.69
CA LEU A 160 19.97 -11.59 23.05
C LEU A 160 21.27 -12.37 22.84
N LEU A 161 21.20 -13.69 23.13
CA LEU A 161 22.29 -14.64 22.86
C LEU A 161 22.13 -15.24 21.45
N GLU A 162 23.19 -15.83 20.89
CA GLU A 162 23.17 -16.48 19.58
C GLU A 162 22.06 -17.52 19.45
N ARG A 163 21.86 -18.35 20.48
CA ARG A 163 20.79 -19.35 20.54
C ARG A 163 19.39 -18.74 20.44
N ASP A 164 19.20 -17.54 21.01
CA ASP A 164 17.91 -16.83 20.97
C ASP A 164 17.67 -16.27 19.59
N CYS A 165 18.70 -15.74 18.95
CA CYS A 165 18.65 -15.27 17.58
C CYS A 165 18.34 -16.42 16.59
N ASP A 166 19.00 -17.56 16.73
CA ASP A 166 18.70 -18.74 15.90
C ASP A 166 17.27 -19.25 16.10
N ARG A 167 16.75 -19.22 17.35
CA ARG A 167 15.34 -19.56 17.64
C ARG A 167 14.36 -18.60 16.99
N LEU A 168 14.63 -17.29 17.04
CA LEU A 168 13.80 -16.28 16.39
C LEU A 168 13.72 -16.51 14.87
N ILE A 169 14.85 -16.74 14.22
CA ILE A 169 14.93 -17.00 12.78
C ILE A 169 14.17 -18.26 12.41
N ARG A 170 14.29 -19.34 13.19
CA ARG A 170 13.61 -20.60 12.87
C ARG A 170 12.10 -20.55 13.01
N ASN A 171 11.61 -19.80 13.99
CA ASN A 171 10.22 -19.88 14.41
C ASN A 171 9.37 -18.72 13.88
N ASP A 172 9.98 -17.70 13.29
CA ASP A 172 9.22 -16.51 12.85
C ASP A 172 9.52 -16.10 11.42
N ARG A 173 8.51 -16.30 10.57
CA ARG A 173 8.58 -15.97 9.14
C ARG A 173 8.66 -14.46 8.86
N VAL A 174 8.05 -13.63 9.73
CA VAL A 174 8.14 -12.17 9.60
C VAL A 174 9.57 -11.72 9.87
N ILE A 175 10.21 -12.25 10.91
CA ILE A 175 11.63 -11.97 11.21
C ILE A 175 12.51 -12.48 10.06
N TRP A 176 12.26 -13.70 9.56
CA TRP A 176 12.98 -14.25 8.43
C TRP A 176 12.89 -13.34 7.19
N GLY A 177 11.67 -12.99 6.76
CA GLY A 177 11.45 -12.11 5.62
C GLY A 177 12.03 -10.71 5.80
N SER A 178 11.95 -10.16 7.02
CA SER A 178 12.59 -8.88 7.35
C SER A 178 14.11 -8.95 7.23
N CYS A 179 14.74 -10.08 7.62
CA CYS A 179 16.17 -10.28 7.44
C CYS A 179 16.56 -10.39 5.95
N MET A 180 15.71 -11.01 5.11
CA MET A 180 15.95 -11.04 3.68
C MET A 180 16.04 -9.63 3.09
N VAL A 181 15.14 -8.74 3.51
CA VAL A 181 15.16 -7.34 3.07
C VAL A 181 16.37 -6.61 3.65
N ALA A 182 16.62 -6.74 4.94
CA ALA A 182 17.74 -6.05 5.62
C ALA A 182 19.12 -6.49 5.11
N CYS A 183 19.25 -7.74 4.68
CA CYS A 183 20.50 -8.29 4.12
C CYS A 183 20.61 -8.16 2.60
N GLY A 184 19.63 -7.56 1.92
CA GLY A 184 19.64 -7.33 0.47
C GLY A 184 19.32 -8.55 -0.38
N ASP A 185 18.79 -9.64 0.21
CA ASP A 185 18.37 -10.83 -0.53
C ASP A 185 16.99 -10.63 -1.20
N ALA A 186 16.25 -9.63 -0.74
CA ALA A 186 15.00 -9.15 -1.33
C ALA A 186 14.86 -7.62 -1.21
N ASP A 187 14.03 -7.03 -2.05
CA ASP A 187 13.81 -5.56 -2.10
C ASP A 187 12.68 -5.11 -1.16
N ALA A 188 11.68 -5.96 -0.95
CA ALA A 188 10.52 -5.66 -0.11
C ALA A 188 9.92 -6.93 0.50
N MET A 189 9.08 -6.75 1.52
CA MET A 189 8.33 -7.83 2.17
C MET A 189 6.85 -7.46 2.31
N VAL A 190 5.98 -8.42 2.08
CA VAL A 190 4.54 -8.36 2.35
C VAL A 190 4.21 -9.35 3.46
N THR A 191 3.51 -8.88 4.48
CA THR A 191 3.06 -9.70 5.64
C THR A 191 1.83 -9.08 6.28
N GLY A 192 1.18 -9.80 7.19
CA GLY A 192 0.06 -9.29 8.01
C GLY A 192 -1.26 -10.00 7.75
N ASN A 193 -1.32 -10.96 6.83
CA ASN A 193 -2.56 -11.68 6.53
C ASN A 193 -2.94 -12.69 7.63
N THR A 194 -1.96 -13.29 8.30
CA THR A 194 -2.17 -14.31 9.34
C THR A 194 -1.94 -13.81 10.77
N ARG A 195 -1.57 -12.54 10.95
CA ARG A 195 -1.21 -11.95 12.24
C ARG A 195 -1.74 -10.54 12.40
N ARG A 196 -1.91 -10.12 13.65
CA ARG A 196 -2.30 -8.74 13.96
C ARG A 196 -1.19 -7.76 13.56
N TYR A 197 -1.58 -6.61 13.02
CA TYR A 197 -0.69 -5.58 12.52
C TYR A 197 0.40 -5.19 13.53
N GLY A 198 0.04 -4.84 14.78
CA GLY A 198 1.00 -4.42 15.80
C GLY A 198 2.07 -5.48 16.12
N GLN A 199 1.70 -6.77 16.10
CA GLN A 199 2.67 -7.87 16.31
C GLN A 199 3.66 -7.98 15.16
N SER A 200 3.19 -7.83 13.92
CA SER A 200 4.06 -7.85 12.74
C SER A 200 4.99 -6.64 12.73
N LEU A 201 4.47 -5.45 13.00
CA LEU A 201 5.24 -4.21 13.06
C LEU A 201 6.36 -4.28 14.11
N GLN A 202 6.06 -4.73 15.33
CA GLN A 202 7.06 -4.88 16.39
C GLN A 202 8.22 -5.81 16.01
N LYS A 203 7.96 -6.85 15.21
CA LYS A 203 8.98 -7.76 14.71
C LYS A 203 9.81 -7.14 13.60
N ILE A 204 9.17 -6.41 12.69
CA ILE A 204 9.84 -5.71 11.59
C ILE A 204 10.80 -4.65 12.15
N ILE A 205 10.35 -3.83 13.09
CA ILE A 205 11.17 -2.77 13.71
C ILE A 205 12.43 -3.33 14.39
N LYS A 206 12.36 -4.56 14.94
CA LYS A 206 13.56 -5.21 15.53
C LYS A 206 14.64 -5.51 14.49
N VAL A 207 14.26 -5.71 13.23
CA VAL A 207 15.15 -6.21 12.17
C VAL A 207 15.53 -5.10 11.20
N VAL A 208 14.55 -4.31 10.75
CA VAL A 208 14.72 -3.27 9.72
C VAL A 208 14.72 -1.91 10.38
N ASP A 209 15.74 -1.11 10.12
CA ASP A 209 15.79 0.30 10.53
C ASP A 209 15.26 1.19 9.42
N PRO A 210 14.67 2.36 9.72
CA PRO A 210 14.43 3.38 8.73
C PRO A 210 15.76 3.85 8.14
N ARG A 211 15.73 4.39 6.94
CA ARG A 211 16.93 4.99 6.34
C ARG A 211 17.43 6.16 7.20
N PRO A 212 18.74 6.43 7.20
CA PRO A 212 19.27 7.59 7.94
C PRO A 212 18.54 8.88 7.56
N GLY A 213 18.03 9.60 8.56
CA GLY A 213 17.28 10.83 8.35
C GLY A 213 15.81 10.64 7.91
N GLU A 214 15.31 9.41 7.85
CA GLU A 214 13.91 9.12 7.53
C GLU A 214 13.17 8.56 8.75
N ILE A 215 11.85 8.72 8.74
CA ILE A 215 10.96 8.19 9.77
C ILE A 215 10.13 7.04 9.20
N MET A 216 9.86 6.05 10.04
CA MET A 216 8.86 5.01 9.72
C MET A 216 7.47 5.59 9.93
N PHE A 217 6.58 5.46 8.96
CA PHE A 217 5.21 5.96 9.05
C PHE A 217 4.26 5.15 8.15
N GLY A 218 2.98 5.22 8.45
CA GLY A 218 1.92 4.66 7.62
C GLY A 218 1.30 5.71 6.72
N LEU A 219 1.14 5.42 5.44
CA LEU A 219 0.47 6.30 4.47
C LEU A 219 -0.63 5.53 3.76
N ASN A 220 -1.87 5.97 3.92
CA ASN A 220 -3.02 5.42 3.22
C ASN A 220 -3.42 6.33 2.07
N MET A 221 -3.76 5.72 0.93
CA MET A 221 -4.37 6.41 -0.21
C MET A 221 -5.86 6.11 -0.23
N VAL A 222 -6.68 7.15 -0.15
CA VAL A 222 -8.14 7.07 -0.21
C VAL A 222 -8.61 7.69 -1.52
N VAL A 223 -9.38 6.92 -2.29
CA VAL A 223 -9.94 7.36 -3.56
C VAL A 223 -11.46 7.37 -3.46
N ASN A 224 -12.09 8.51 -3.68
CA ASN A 224 -13.55 8.64 -3.67
C ASN A 224 -14.01 9.68 -4.70
N LYS A 225 -14.99 9.33 -5.53
CA LYS A 225 -15.62 10.22 -6.53
C LYS A 225 -14.61 11.03 -7.37
N GLY A 226 -13.51 10.39 -7.78
CA GLY A 226 -12.46 11.02 -8.58
C GLY A 226 -11.47 11.89 -7.81
N ARG A 227 -11.62 12.04 -6.49
CA ARG A 227 -10.67 12.71 -5.63
C ARG A 227 -9.77 11.67 -4.94
N THR A 228 -8.47 11.93 -4.97
CA THR A 228 -7.47 11.11 -4.26
C THR A 228 -6.88 11.92 -3.13
N VAL A 229 -6.89 11.35 -1.93
CA VAL A 229 -6.33 11.95 -0.70
C VAL A 229 -5.40 10.95 -0.03
N PHE A 230 -4.26 11.40 0.41
CA PHE A 230 -3.30 10.62 1.18
C PHE A 230 -3.38 11.00 2.66
N ILE A 231 -3.39 10.02 3.55
CA ILE A 231 -3.51 10.21 4.99
C ILE A 231 -2.29 9.62 5.69
N GLY A 232 -1.55 10.40 6.43
CA GLY A 232 -0.37 10.02 7.20
C GLY A 232 -0.32 10.71 8.58
N ASP A 233 0.19 10.12 9.63
CA ASP A 233 0.51 8.72 9.87
C ASP A 233 -0.73 7.95 10.32
N THR A 234 -0.95 6.78 9.73
CA THR A 234 -2.16 6.00 10.00
C THR A 234 -1.93 4.84 10.97
N SER A 235 -0.67 4.53 11.34
CA SER A 235 -0.45 3.23 11.95
C SER A 235 0.82 3.06 12.80
N VAL A 236 1.72 4.01 12.86
CA VAL A 236 3.02 3.84 13.55
C VAL A 236 3.12 4.68 14.82
N HIS A 237 2.80 5.96 14.76
CA HIS A 237 2.95 6.88 15.88
C HIS A 237 1.62 7.17 16.54
N GLU A 238 1.46 6.73 17.79
CA GLU A 238 0.27 7.01 18.58
C GLU A 238 0.15 8.53 18.88
N TYR A 239 1.25 9.13 19.34
CA TYR A 239 1.36 10.55 19.63
C TYR A 239 2.68 11.11 19.05
N PRO A 240 2.70 11.46 17.75
CA PRO A 240 3.91 12.01 17.14
C PRO A 240 4.25 13.39 17.71
N THR A 241 5.52 13.63 17.96
CA THR A 241 6.03 14.96 18.35
C THR A 241 5.96 15.93 17.16
N SER A 242 6.07 17.24 17.41
CA SER A 242 6.11 18.26 16.34
C SER A 242 7.18 17.97 15.28
N LYS A 243 8.35 17.49 15.70
CA LYS A 243 9.43 17.09 14.79
C LYS A 243 9.02 15.87 13.94
N GLN A 244 8.44 14.85 14.57
CA GLN A 244 7.96 13.66 13.85
C GLN A 244 6.84 14.00 12.87
N LEU A 245 5.90 14.88 13.23
CA LEU A 245 4.86 15.36 12.30
C LEU A 245 5.47 16.04 11.07
N ALA A 246 6.49 16.87 11.24
CA ALA A 246 7.20 17.50 10.13
C ALA A 246 7.92 16.44 9.24
N GLU A 247 8.59 15.47 9.86
CA GLU A 247 9.27 14.37 9.15
C GLU A 247 8.28 13.46 8.40
N ILE A 248 7.10 13.18 8.98
CA ILE A 248 6.01 12.45 8.33
C ILE A 248 5.51 13.24 7.11
N ALA A 249 5.34 14.56 7.22
CA ALA A 249 4.92 15.39 6.10
C ALA A 249 5.92 15.37 4.94
N ILE A 250 7.23 15.48 5.22
CA ILE A 250 8.30 15.40 4.22
C ILE A 250 8.30 14.03 3.54
N SER A 251 8.20 12.97 4.33
CA SER A 251 8.19 11.59 3.81
C SER A 251 6.92 11.32 2.98
N SER A 252 5.76 11.83 3.42
CA SER A 252 4.51 11.76 2.67
C SER A 252 4.59 12.51 1.34
N ALA A 253 5.16 13.72 1.33
CA ALA A 253 5.35 14.50 0.10
C ALA A 253 6.17 13.72 -0.94
N ARG A 254 7.23 13.05 -0.50
CA ARG A 254 8.07 12.22 -1.38
C ARG A 254 7.29 11.06 -1.98
N VAL A 255 6.52 10.32 -1.16
CA VAL A 255 5.72 9.19 -1.64
C VAL A 255 4.63 9.64 -2.59
N VAL A 256 3.91 10.72 -2.27
CA VAL A 256 2.84 11.28 -3.10
C VAL A 256 3.33 11.68 -4.49
N ARG A 257 4.57 12.20 -4.60
CA ARG A 257 5.22 12.47 -5.89
C ARG A 257 5.48 11.20 -6.71
N LEU A 258 5.82 10.08 -6.07
CA LEU A 258 5.97 8.80 -6.78
C LEU A 258 4.66 8.32 -7.41
N PHE A 259 3.52 8.72 -6.84
CA PHE A 259 2.19 8.49 -7.41
C PHE A 259 1.80 9.52 -8.49
N GLY A 260 2.67 10.46 -8.83
CA GLY A 260 2.44 11.48 -9.86
C GLY A 260 1.64 12.70 -9.38
N PHE A 261 1.44 12.88 -8.09
CA PHE A 261 0.73 14.03 -7.53
C PHE A 261 1.68 15.12 -7.03
N THR A 262 1.25 16.38 -7.16
CA THR A 262 1.90 17.50 -6.47
C THR A 262 1.37 17.58 -5.04
N PRO A 263 2.23 17.39 -4.01
CA PRO A 263 1.76 17.35 -2.63
C PRO A 263 1.29 18.74 -2.16
N LYS A 264 0.10 18.76 -1.54
CA LYS A 264 -0.52 19.90 -0.85
C LYS A 264 -0.95 19.41 0.52
N ILE A 265 -0.19 19.76 1.54
CA ILE A 265 -0.25 19.13 2.86
C ILE A 265 -1.01 19.98 3.84
N ALA A 266 -2.07 19.41 4.45
CA ALA A 266 -2.77 19.97 5.56
C ALA A 266 -2.44 19.25 6.88
N PHE A 267 -2.02 19.98 7.90
CA PHE A 267 -1.90 19.45 9.26
C PHE A 267 -3.25 19.52 9.95
N LEU A 268 -3.82 18.36 10.26
CA LEU A 268 -5.16 18.29 10.82
C LEU A 268 -5.19 18.47 12.33
N SER A 269 -6.24 19.15 12.78
CA SER A 269 -6.57 19.38 14.18
C SER A 269 -8.07 19.55 14.36
N HIS A 270 -8.52 19.58 15.60
CA HIS A 270 -9.88 20.04 15.96
C HIS A 270 -10.02 21.57 15.96
N SER A 271 -8.91 22.30 15.80
CA SER A 271 -8.84 23.77 15.67
C SER A 271 -8.52 24.15 14.24
N THR A 272 -8.80 25.40 13.89
CA THR A 272 -8.39 26.00 12.63
C THR A 272 -7.62 27.28 12.91
N PHE A 273 -6.35 27.34 12.46
CA PHE A 273 -5.42 28.45 12.64
C PHE A 273 -5.35 28.99 14.08
N GLY A 274 -5.39 28.08 15.07
CA GLY A 274 -5.25 28.40 16.49
C GLY A 274 -6.56 28.71 17.19
N GLN A 275 -7.70 28.43 16.62
CA GLN A 275 -9.00 28.62 17.28
C GLN A 275 -9.72 27.24 17.43
N PRO A 276 -9.84 26.69 18.65
CA PRO A 276 -9.24 27.16 19.92
C PRO A 276 -7.76 26.80 20.08
N MET A 277 -6.98 27.61 20.79
CA MET A 277 -5.59 27.33 21.12
C MET A 277 -5.51 26.44 22.36
N THR A 278 -4.94 25.26 22.22
CA THR A 278 -4.68 24.28 23.29
C THR A 278 -3.24 23.79 23.23
N SER A 279 -2.78 23.10 24.26
CA SER A 279 -1.44 22.48 24.23
C SER A 279 -1.30 21.45 23.09
N ARG A 280 -2.40 20.74 22.75
CA ARG A 280 -2.44 19.76 21.65
C ARG A 280 -2.38 20.42 20.28
N THR A 281 -3.05 21.56 20.08
CA THR A 281 -3.01 22.29 18.82
C THR A 281 -1.69 23.02 18.62
N LYS A 282 -1.08 23.49 19.73
CA LYS A 282 0.23 24.15 19.69
C LYS A 282 1.30 23.25 19.05
N HIS A 283 1.40 21.99 19.45
CA HIS A 283 2.45 21.12 18.91
C HIS A 283 2.28 20.82 17.41
N ILE A 284 1.05 20.87 16.88
CA ILE A 284 0.79 20.76 15.44
C ILE A 284 1.28 22.02 14.72
N ARG A 285 0.99 23.19 15.26
CA ARG A 285 1.51 24.47 14.73
C ARG A 285 3.03 24.53 14.79
N ASP A 286 3.63 24.03 15.86
CA ASP A 286 5.09 23.94 15.98
C ASP A 286 5.69 23.06 14.85
N ALA A 287 4.98 22.01 14.39
CA ALA A 287 5.39 21.23 13.23
C ALA A 287 5.37 22.05 11.92
N VAL A 288 4.35 22.87 11.73
CA VAL A 288 4.26 23.79 10.59
C VAL A 288 5.41 24.79 10.62
N GLU A 289 5.73 25.35 11.78
CA GLU A 289 6.86 26.29 11.94
C GLU A 289 8.23 25.61 11.68
N ILE A 290 8.37 24.33 12.03
CA ILE A 290 9.58 23.54 11.69
C ILE A 290 9.72 23.45 10.17
N LEU A 291 8.66 23.13 9.43
CA LEU A 291 8.71 23.05 7.97
C LEU A 291 9.00 24.39 7.30
N LYS A 292 8.45 25.49 7.83
CA LYS A 292 8.78 26.85 7.33
C LYS A 292 10.27 27.14 7.45
N LYS A 293 10.87 26.78 8.58
CA LYS A 293 12.32 26.94 8.81
C LYS A 293 13.16 26.06 7.88
N MET A 294 12.67 24.85 7.55
CA MET A 294 13.35 23.92 6.64
C MET A 294 13.24 24.31 5.17
N LYS A 295 12.41 25.29 4.80
CA LYS A 295 12.19 25.77 3.42
C LYS A 295 11.91 24.63 2.45
N VAL A 296 10.95 23.77 2.76
CA VAL A 296 10.54 22.63 1.95
C VAL A 296 9.95 23.07 0.61
N ASP A 297 10.02 22.19 -0.41
CA ASP A 297 9.63 22.44 -1.79
C ASP A 297 8.17 22.07 -2.13
N PHE A 298 7.30 22.00 -1.14
CA PHE A 298 5.88 21.70 -1.29
C PHE A 298 5.01 22.67 -0.49
N LYS A 299 3.75 22.81 -0.90
CA LYS A 299 2.76 23.63 -0.19
C LYS A 299 2.24 22.91 1.05
N PHE A 300 2.18 23.59 2.16
CA PHE A 300 1.65 23.06 3.43
C PHE A 300 1.08 24.19 4.28
N ASP A 301 0.13 23.84 5.13
CA ASP A 301 -0.44 24.75 6.12
C ASP A 301 -1.15 23.99 7.25
N GLY A 302 -1.56 24.65 8.29
CA GLY A 302 -2.30 24.15 9.45
C GLY A 302 -1.96 24.95 10.71
N ASP A 303 -2.58 24.64 11.80
CA ASP A 303 -3.59 23.60 12.06
C ASP A 303 -4.95 23.93 11.41
N MET A 304 -5.63 22.93 10.87
CA MET A 304 -6.96 23.10 10.32
C MET A 304 -7.83 21.84 10.46
N GLN A 305 -9.15 22.03 10.44
CA GLN A 305 -10.11 20.94 10.44
C GLN A 305 -10.17 20.24 9.08
N PRO A 306 -10.58 18.95 9.00
CA PRO A 306 -10.62 18.21 7.75
C PRO A 306 -11.54 18.81 6.69
N ASP A 307 -12.68 19.37 7.08
CA ASP A 307 -13.63 20.06 6.20
C ASP A 307 -12.99 21.30 5.57
N VAL A 308 -12.29 22.11 6.37
CA VAL A 308 -11.53 23.27 5.88
C VAL A 308 -10.44 22.86 4.90
N ALA A 309 -9.73 21.78 5.17
CA ALA A 309 -8.69 21.25 4.28
C ALA A 309 -9.23 20.77 2.92
N LEU A 310 -10.45 20.21 2.90
CA LEU A 310 -11.00 19.48 1.78
C LEU A 310 -12.13 20.16 1.01
N ASN A 311 -12.84 21.16 1.61
CA ASN A 311 -13.96 21.83 0.98
C ASN A 311 -13.58 23.22 0.45
N ASP A 312 -13.76 23.41 -0.85
CA ASP A 312 -13.45 24.66 -1.55
C ASP A 312 -14.25 25.88 -1.06
N GLU A 313 -15.41 25.69 -0.45
CA GLU A 313 -16.25 26.77 0.08
C GLU A 313 -15.55 27.60 1.17
N TYR A 314 -14.61 27.00 1.91
CA TYR A 314 -13.85 27.70 2.95
C TYR A 314 -12.73 28.60 2.43
N LYS A 315 -12.41 28.60 1.13
CA LYS A 315 -11.35 29.44 0.57
C LYS A 315 -11.60 30.94 0.77
N GLU A 316 -12.84 31.36 0.68
CA GLU A 316 -13.20 32.77 0.89
C GLU A 316 -13.01 33.21 2.34
N LEU A 317 -13.17 32.29 3.31
CA LEU A 317 -12.98 32.55 4.73
C LEU A 317 -11.50 32.62 5.13
N TYR A 318 -10.63 31.91 4.38
CA TYR A 318 -9.21 31.80 4.70
C TYR A 318 -8.33 32.13 3.47
N PRO A 319 -8.38 33.38 2.95
CA PRO A 319 -7.73 33.74 1.70
C PRO A 319 -6.20 33.75 1.74
N LEU A 320 -5.61 33.71 2.94
CA LEU A 320 -4.14 33.69 3.11
C LEU A 320 -3.55 32.27 3.02
N SER A 321 -4.39 31.23 2.94
CA SER A 321 -3.93 29.84 2.85
C SER A 321 -4.22 29.23 1.47
N ASP A 322 -3.15 28.83 0.79
CA ASP A 322 -3.25 28.12 -0.49
C ASP A 322 -3.69 26.63 -0.34
N ILE A 323 -3.82 26.13 0.89
CA ILE A 323 -4.12 24.73 1.20
C ILE A 323 -5.61 24.49 1.43
N VAL A 324 -6.33 25.48 1.95
CA VAL A 324 -7.77 25.37 2.23
C VAL A 324 -8.52 24.90 0.98
N GLY A 325 -9.33 23.84 1.12
CA GLY A 325 -10.09 23.20 0.07
C GLY A 325 -9.27 22.41 -0.99
N ASN A 326 -7.96 22.60 -1.02
CA ASN A 326 -7.07 22.03 -2.06
C ASN A 326 -6.14 20.92 -1.54
N ALA A 327 -6.20 20.58 -0.26
CA ALA A 327 -5.34 19.56 0.31
C ALA A 327 -5.55 18.19 -0.37
N ASN A 328 -4.45 17.50 -0.63
CA ASN A 328 -4.44 16.12 -1.08
C ASN A 328 -3.61 15.22 -0.17
N VAL A 329 -2.94 15.79 0.83
CA VAL A 329 -2.22 15.06 1.89
C VAL A 329 -2.68 15.59 3.23
N LEU A 330 -3.16 14.70 4.09
CA LEU A 330 -3.64 15.01 5.41
C LEU A 330 -2.68 14.41 6.44
N ILE A 331 -2.05 15.24 7.27
CA ILE A 331 -1.21 14.78 8.37
C ILE A 331 -2.07 14.75 9.64
N MET A 332 -2.23 13.54 10.17
CA MET A 332 -3.07 13.30 11.34
C MET A 332 -2.33 13.65 12.63
N PRO A 333 -3.03 14.18 13.64
CA PRO A 333 -2.42 14.54 14.93
C PRO A 333 -1.94 13.31 15.73
N GLY A 334 -2.39 12.13 15.38
CA GLY A 334 -2.04 10.86 15.99
C GLY A 334 -2.86 9.70 15.45
N GLN A 335 -2.44 8.48 15.72
CA GLN A 335 -3.05 7.25 15.21
C GLN A 335 -4.54 7.15 15.56
N HIS A 336 -4.95 7.57 16.78
CA HIS A 336 -6.33 7.55 17.24
C HIS A 336 -7.28 8.45 16.43
N SER A 337 -6.73 9.41 15.69
CA SER A 337 -7.52 10.28 14.79
C SER A 337 -7.50 9.80 13.34
N ALA A 338 -6.62 8.86 13.02
CA ALA A 338 -6.43 8.32 11.68
C ALA A 338 -7.17 7.00 11.45
N ALA A 339 -7.59 6.33 12.53
CA ALA A 339 -8.24 5.00 12.52
C ALA A 339 -9.72 5.05 12.09
#